data_ae509943af965d3e1425a094ee7cff58
#
_entry.id   ae509943af965d3e1425a094ee7cff58
#
_cell.length_a   1.000
_cell.length_b   1.000
_cell.length_c   1.000
_cell.angle_alpha   90.00
_cell.angle_beta   90.00
_cell.angle_gamma   90.00
#
_symmetry.space_group_name_H-M   'P 1'
#
loop_
_entity.id
_entity.type
_entity.pdbx_description
1 polymer ?
#
loop_
_entity_poly.entity_id
_entity_poly.type
_entity_poly.pdbx_seq_one_letter_code
_entity_poly.pdbx_strand_id
1 'polypeptide(L)'
;MERLIKKDKNGSERFTDIRVEDMKNGTADIVKMTGVVGSEKVSVSRTNVKTGYEKALIRAQTMWNNEKTKCTQILPMLANKWEDRQKYITEPFYVQPKLDGVRLLVSNKGCFSRTGKPVHGVDHLANGLKDGEYLDGECYAPNKTFEEITSMFKMNPESLEFHVFDYFDLNRPNLTFEERMKRVTVDTFHVKKKSEIAGYHDMFVSQGHEGIMIRDAMSTYEIGKRSNYLLKYKAFQTEEYPIVDVKEGTGREKGTVIWICKTGEQHFSVKPEGTLEKRREYLVEKEKYIGKQLTVRFQNLTAIGVPRFPVGVVVRDYE
;
A
#
# COMPACT_ATOMS: atom_id res chain seq x y z
N MET A 1 -28.88 -9.65 -10.50
CA MET A 1 -28.40 -9.47 -9.12
C MET A 1 -28.80 -8.08 -8.66
N GLU A 2 -28.90 -7.88 -7.34
CA GLU A 2 -29.22 -6.56 -6.77
C GLU A 2 -28.14 -5.53 -7.12
N ARG A 3 -28.55 -4.26 -7.33
CA ARG A 3 -27.64 -3.14 -7.55
C ARG A 3 -26.83 -2.85 -6.28
N LEU A 4 -25.52 -2.80 -6.41
CA LEU A 4 -24.62 -2.38 -5.32
C LEU A 4 -24.38 -0.87 -5.43
N ILE A 5 -24.51 -0.15 -4.30
CA ILE A 5 -24.25 1.30 -4.21
C ILE A 5 -23.11 1.52 -3.22
N LYS A 6 -22.17 2.40 -3.59
CA LYS A 6 -21.02 2.78 -2.77
C LYS A 6 -20.74 4.27 -2.92
N LYS A 7 -20.44 4.97 -1.83
CA LYS A 7 -19.91 6.34 -1.90
C LYS A 7 -18.44 6.33 -2.33
N ASP A 8 -18.10 7.15 -3.31
CA ASP A 8 -16.72 7.35 -3.74
C ASP A 8 -15.98 8.35 -2.82
N LYS A 9 -14.70 8.61 -3.12
CA LYS A 9 -13.85 9.53 -2.35
C LYS A 9 -14.35 10.97 -2.30
N ASN A 10 -15.23 11.36 -3.21
CA ASN A 10 -15.83 12.70 -3.30
C ASN A 10 -17.23 12.73 -2.68
N GLY A 11 -17.70 11.63 -2.09
CA GLY A 11 -19.04 11.51 -1.50
C GLY A 11 -20.15 11.17 -2.50
N SER A 12 -19.85 11.05 -3.81
CA SER A 12 -20.83 10.70 -4.83
C SER A 12 -21.20 9.23 -4.74
N GLU A 13 -22.48 8.91 -4.86
CA GLU A 13 -22.95 7.54 -4.89
C GLU A 13 -22.67 6.91 -6.27
N ARG A 14 -21.92 5.83 -6.25
CA ARG A 14 -21.63 5.03 -7.45
C ARG A 14 -22.36 3.71 -7.39
N PHE A 15 -22.87 3.25 -8.52
CA PHE A 15 -23.49 1.94 -8.61
C PHE A 15 -22.63 0.93 -9.37
N THR A 16 -22.87 -0.34 -9.07
CA THR A 16 -22.41 -1.49 -9.85
C THR A 16 -23.57 -2.45 -10.03
N ASP A 17 -23.90 -2.72 -11.29
CA ASP A 17 -24.86 -3.74 -11.69
C ASP A 17 -24.13 -4.87 -12.41
N ILE A 18 -24.47 -6.12 -12.10
CA ILE A 18 -23.96 -7.30 -12.79
C ILE A 18 -25.14 -8.16 -13.20
N ARG A 19 -25.24 -8.48 -14.50
CA ARG A 19 -26.26 -9.36 -15.06
C ARG A 19 -25.66 -10.34 -16.04
N VAL A 20 -26.40 -11.42 -16.34
CA VAL A 20 -26.01 -12.41 -17.34
C VAL A 20 -27.01 -12.35 -18.46
N GLU A 21 -26.55 -12.28 -19.70
CA GLU A 21 -27.35 -12.29 -20.91
C GLU A 21 -27.06 -13.61 -21.65
N ASP A 22 -28.11 -14.43 -21.89
CA ASP A 22 -27.99 -15.64 -22.68
C ASP A 22 -27.97 -15.30 -24.18
N MET A 23 -26.90 -15.69 -24.86
CA MET A 23 -26.70 -15.40 -26.28
C MET A 23 -27.42 -16.41 -27.20
N LYS A 24 -28.12 -17.43 -26.64
CA LYS A 24 -28.88 -18.47 -27.36
C LYS A 24 -28.04 -19.29 -28.38
N ASN A 25 -26.73 -19.21 -28.31
CA ASN A 25 -25.78 -19.94 -29.16
C ASN A 25 -24.86 -20.86 -28.35
N GLY A 26 -25.25 -21.21 -27.12
CA GLY A 26 -24.44 -21.98 -26.18
C GLY A 26 -23.43 -21.17 -25.40
N THR A 27 -23.39 -19.84 -25.59
CA THR A 27 -22.58 -18.90 -24.83
C THR A 27 -23.44 -17.92 -24.04
N ALA A 28 -22.85 -17.23 -23.06
CA ALA A 28 -23.51 -16.16 -22.32
C ALA A 28 -22.56 -15.01 -22.06
N ASP A 29 -23.10 -13.79 -21.98
CA ASP A 29 -22.33 -12.60 -21.62
C ASP A 29 -22.59 -12.19 -20.17
N ILE A 30 -21.53 -11.96 -19.40
CA ILE A 30 -21.62 -11.26 -18.14
C ILE A 30 -21.46 -9.77 -18.44
N VAL A 31 -22.51 -9.00 -18.17
CA VAL A 31 -22.54 -7.56 -18.37
C VAL A 31 -22.38 -6.87 -17.02
N LYS A 32 -21.30 -6.12 -16.87
CA LYS A 32 -21.05 -5.27 -15.70
C LYS A 32 -21.21 -3.81 -16.10
N MET A 33 -22.09 -3.09 -15.41
CA MET A 33 -22.33 -1.67 -15.59
C MET A 33 -21.91 -0.92 -14.32
N THR A 34 -21.21 0.19 -14.47
CA THR A 34 -20.79 1.06 -13.36
C THR A 34 -20.99 2.52 -13.74
N GLY A 35 -21.40 3.34 -12.78
CA GLY A 35 -21.61 4.77 -13.01
C GLY A 35 -21.83 5.52 -11.70
N VAL A 36 -22.11 6.82 -11.81
CA VAL A 36 -22.59 7.65 -10.70
C VAL A 36 -24.11 7.59 -10.72
N VAL A 37 -24.73 7.43 -9.57
CA VAL A 37 -26.21 7.42 -9.46
C VAL A 37 -26.75 8.76 -9.94
N GLY A 38 -27.73 8.72 -10.85
CA GLY A 38 -28.30 9.92 -11.49
C GLY A 38 -27.52 10.49 -12.67
N SER A 39 -26.39 9.88 -13.07
CA SER A 39 -25.63 10.29 -14.25
C SER A 39 -25.96 9.41 -15.45
N GLU A 40 -26.04 10.04 -16.63
CA GLU A 40 -26.20 9.31 -17.91
C GLU A 40 -24.90 8.58 -18.35
N LYS A 41 -23.74 8.95 -17.77
CA LYS A 41 -22.45 8.34 -18.09
C LYS A 41 -22.27 7.02 -17.37
N VAL A 42 -22.50 5.92 -18.09
CA VAL A 42 -22.37 4.55 -17.60
C VAL A 42 -21.26 3.84 -18.36
N SER A 43 -20.33 3.24 -17.60
CA SER A 43 -19.33 2.34 -18.18
C SER A 43 -19.89 0.92 -18.22
N VAL A 44 -19.82 0.29 -19.39
CA VAL A 44 -20.32 -1.08 -19.62
C VAL A 44 -19.14 -1.95 -20.06
N SER A 45 -18.95 -3.07 -19.36
CA SER A 45 -18.01 -4.12 -19.77
C SER A 45 -18.76 -5.43 -19.99
N ARG A 46 -18.37 -6.17 -21.03
CA ARG A 46 -18.92 -7.48 -21.37
C ARG A 46 -17.83 -8.54 -21.33
N THR A 47 -18.14 -9.68 -20.74
CA THR A 47 -17.24 -10.84 -20.70
C THR A 47 -18.02 -12.04 -21.24
N ASN A 48 -17.60 -12.55 -22.40
CA ASN A 48 -18.22 -13.73 -22.98
C ASN A 48 -17.76 -15.00 -22.26
N VAL A 49 -18.70 -15.87 -21.92
CA VAL A 49 -18.50 -17.17 -21.28
C VAL A 49 -18.91 -18.26 -22.25
N LYS A 50 -17.94 -18.91 -22.86
CA LYS A 50 -18.16 -19.97 -23.89
C LYS A 50 -18.75 -21.26 -23.35
N THR A 51 -18.82 -21.43 -22.04
CA THR A 51 -19.29 -22.66 -21.36
C THR A 51 -20.72 -22.62 -20.90
N GLY A 52 -21.54 -21.70 -21.45
CA GLY A 52 -22.98 -21.63 -21.27
C GLY A 52 -23.46 -20.76 -20.11
N TYR A 53 -24.76 -20.58 -20.06
CA TYR A 53 -25.45 -19.64 -19.16
C TYR A 53 -25.26 -19.95 -17.67
N GLU A 54 -25.32 -21.23 -17.26
CA GLU A 54 -25.17 -21.62 -15.85
C GLU A 54 -23.78 -21.28 -15.28
N LYS A 55 -22.73 -21.57 -16.04
CA LYS A 55 -21.37 -21.21 -15.63
C LYS A 55 -21.14 -19.69 -15.62
N ALA A 56 -21.82 -18.97 -16.52
CA ALA A 56 -21.83 -17.52 -16.49
C ALA A 56 -22.52 -16.96 -15.24
N LEU A 57 -23.64 -17.58 -14.81
CA LEU A 57 -24.30 -17.20 -13.55
C LEU A 57 -23.39 -17.39 -12.31
N ILE A 58 -22.74 -18.54 -12.19
CA ILE A 58 -21.82 -18.83 -11.08
C ILE A 58 -20.69 -17.80 -11.05
N ARG A 59 -20.10 -17.52 -12.22
CA ARG A 59 -19.02 -16.51 -12.33
C ARG A 59 -19.52 -15.10 -12.02
N ALA A 60 -20.69 -14.73 -12.50
CA ALA A 60 -21.30 -13.44 -12.21
C ALA A 60 -21.65 -13.28 -10.73
N GLN A 61 -22.13 -14.34 -10.06
CA GLN A 61 -22.37 -14.37 -8.62
C GLN A 61 -21.05 -14.15 -7.83
N THR A 62 -19.98 -14.81 -8.25
CA THR A 62 -18.65 -14.59 -7.64
C THR A 62 -18.16 -13.14 -7.83
N MET A 63 -18.35 -12.57 -9.02
CA MET A 63 -18.02 -11.17 -9.28
C MET A 63 -18.86 -10.23 -8.41
N TRP A 64 -20.14 -10.49 -8.26
CA TRP A 64 -21.05 -9.69 -7.43
C TRP A 64 -20.69 -9.77 -5.94
N ASN A 65 -20.40 -10.97 -5.42
CA ASN A 65 -19.93 -11.17 -4.04
C ASN A 65 -18.65 -10.39 -3.78
N ASN A 66 -17.69 -10.42 -4.71
CA ASN A 66 -16.45 -9.66 -4.61
C ASN A 66 -16.69 -8.14 -4.61
N GLU A 67 -17.61 -7.64 -5.45
CA GLU A 67 -17.96 -6.21 -5.45
C GLU A 67 -18.73 -5.81 -4.18
N LYS A 68 -19.65 -6.64 -3.71
CA LYS A 68 -20.35 -6.44 -2.43
C LYS A 68 -19.38 -6.35 -1.26
N THR A 69 -18.43 -7.27 -1.17
CA THR A 69 -17.36 -7.23 -0.16
C THR A 69 -16.57 -5.91 -0.22
N LYS A 70 -16.18 -5.46 -1.41
CA LYS A 70 -15.49 -4.16 -1.58
C LYS A 70 -16.35 -2.97 -1.15
N CYS A 71 -17.68 -3.03 -1.29
CA CYS A 71 -18.58 -1.96 -0.88
C CYS A 71 -18.72 -1.83 0.65
N THR A 72 -18.63 -2.95 1.37
CA THR A 72 -18.78 -3.01 2.83
C THR A 72 -17.45 -3.03 3.59
N GLN A 73 -16.34 -3.18 2.86
CA GLN A 73 -15.03 -3.37 3.45
C GLN A 73 -14.46 -2.09 4.04
N ILE A 74 -14.13 -2.13 5.31
CA ILE A 74 -13.35 -1.08 5.97
C ILE A 74 -11.88 -1.29 5.64
N LEU A 75 -11.24 -0.27 5.06
CA LEU A 75 -9.83 -0.28 4.71
C LEU A 75 -9.07 0.75 5.55
N PRO A 76 -7.80 0.48 5.89
CA PRO A 76 -7.02 1.40 6.71
C PRO A 76 -6.68 2.70 5.99
N MET A 77 -6.48 3.76 6.77
CA MET A 77 -5.90 5.03 6.31
C MET A 77 -4.47 4.81 5.83
N LEU A 78 -4.09 5.43 4.70
CA LEU A 78 -2.77 5.30 4.08
C LEU A 78 -1.99 6.62 4.20
N ALA A 79 -0.67 6.51 4.36
CA ALA A 79 0.22 7.64 4.45
C ALA A 79 0.64 8.20 3.08
N ASN A 80 0.76 9.52 2.98
CA ASN A 80 1.53 10.21 1.94
C ASN A 80 3.02 10.27 2.33
N LYS A 81 3.87 10.79 1.44
CA LYS A 81 5.28 11.05 1.73
C LYS A 81 5.41 12.43 2.41
N TRP A 82 6.36 12.53 3.35
CA TRP A 82 6.69 13.78 4.02
C TRP A 82 7.11 14.86 3.03
N GLU A 83 7.99 14.53 2.09
CA GLU A 83 8.56 15.44 1.11
C GLU A 83 7.47 16.12 0.26
N ASP A 84 6.38 15.40 -0.03
CA ASP A 84 5.31 15.86 -0.89
C ASP A 84 4.22 16.66 -0.14
N ARG A 85 4.05 16.41 1.17
CA ARG A 85 2.84 16.83 1.90
C ARG A 85 3.08 17.48 3.27
N GLN A 86 4.31 17.80 3.65
CA GLN A 86 4.66 18.40 4.95
C GLN A 86 3.90 19.70 5.29
N LYS A 87 3.45 20.44 4.27
CA LYS A 87 2.67 21.66 4.45
C LYS A 87 1.31 21.45 5.12
N TYR A 88 0.78 20.24 5.10
CA TYR A 88 -0.53 19.92 5.68
C TYR A 88 -0.44 19.53 7.15
N ILE A 89 0.75 19.28 7.69
CA ILE A 89 0.94 18.99 9.11
C ILE A 89 1.01 20.30 9.88
N THR A 90 0.17 20.42 10.89
CA THR A 90 0.11 21.55 11.81
C THR A 90 1.00 21.29 13.02
N GLU A 91 1.70 22.30 13.50
CA GLU A 91 2.44 22.23 14.76
C GLU A 91 1.52 22.55 15.94
N PRO A 92 1.53 21.79 17.05
CA PRO A 92 2.31 20.59 17.28
C PRO A 92 1.70 19.33 16.62
N PHE A 93 2.49 18.25 16.51
CA PHE A 93 2.11 17.00 15.87
C PHE A 93 2.74 15.80 16.60
N TYR A 94 2.47 14.58 16.13
CA TYR A 94 3.00 13.36 16.73
C TYR A 94 3.89 12.60 15.77
N VAL A 95 4.93 11.95 16.33
CA VAL A 95 5.87 11.08 15.61
C VAL A 95 5.88 9.70 16.24
N GLN A 96 5.85 8.68 15.40
CA GLN A 96 5.89 7.26 15.76
C GLN A 96 6.97 6.54 14.93
N PRO A 97 7.54 5.41 15.42
CA PRO A 97 8.41 4.58 14.59
C PRO A 97 7.63 4.03 13.41
N LYS A 98 8.30 3.93 12.26
CA LYS A 98 7.75 3.19 11.13
C LYS A 98 8.21 1.75 11.19
N LEU A 99 7.31 0.87 11.66
CA LEU A 99 7.56 -0.56 11.72
C LEU A 99 7.54 -1.17 10.31
N ASP A 100 8.41 -2.16 10.07
CA ASP A 100 8.48 -2.91 8.82
C ASP A 100 7.95 -4.33 9.04
N GLY A 101 6.65 -4.44 9.21
CA GLY A 101 5.93 -5.67 9.54
C GLY A 101 4.72 -5.94 8.67
N VAL A 102 3.75 -6.65 9.21
CA VAL A 102 2.49 -7.00 8.53
C VAL A 102 1.33 -6.23 9.19
N ARG A 103 0.77 -5.28 8.45
CA ARG A 103 -0.34 -4.45 8.94
C ARG A 103 -1.63 -5.25 9.08
N LEU A 104 -2.28 -5.06 10.23
CA LEU A 104 -3.62 -5.54 10.52
C LEU A 104 -4.56 -4.41 10.91
N LEU A 105 -5.80 -4.56 10.48
CA LEU A 105 -6.96 -3.82 10.98
C LEU A 105 -7.81 -4.79 11.78
N VAL A 106 -7.97 -4.54 13.07
CA VAL A 106 -8.65 -5.45 14.02
C VAL A 106 -9.95 -4.83 14.51
N SER A 107 -11.03 -5.59 14.51
CA SER A 107 -12.35 -5.20 15.04
C SER A 107 -13.04 -6.41 15.69
N ASN A 108 -14.18 -6.20 16.32
CA ASN A 108 -15.00 -7.30 16.86
C ASN A 108 -15.55 -8.25 15.76
N LYS A 109 -15.41 -7.88 14.46
CA LYS A 109 -15.79 -8.71 13.31
C LYS A 109 -14.63 -9.55 12.78
N GLY A 110 -13.45 -9.48 13.41
CA GLY A 110 -12.22 -10.20 13.07
C GLY A 110 -11.08 -9.29 12.67
N CYS A 111 -10.02 -9.94 12.19
CA CYS A 111 -8.77 -9.30 11.77
C CYS A 111 -8.67 -9.26 10.24
N PHE A 112 -8.20 -8.15 9.71
CA PHE A 112 -8.14 -7.91 8.27
C PHE A 112 -6.76 -7.36 7.86
N SER A 113 -6.28 -7.81 6.72
CA SER A 113 -5.05 -7.28 6.12
C SER A 113 -5.25 -5.85 5.61
N ARG A 114 -4.16 -5.19 5.22
CA ARG A 114 -4.18 -3.87 4.58
C ARG A 114 -5.12 -3.75 3.37
N THR A 115 -5.37 -4.86 2.67
CA THR A 115 -6.27 -4.92 1.52
C THR A 115 -7.66 -5.43 1.89
N GLY A 116 -7.91 -5.61 3.21
CA GLY A 116 -9.17 -6.04 3.79
C GLY A 116 -9.48 -7.53 3.65
N LYS A 117 -8.51 -8.35 3.31
CA LYS A 117 -8.67 -9.81 3.33
C LYS A 117 -8.70 -10.29 4.78
N PRO A 118 -9.60 -11.23 5.12
CA PRO A 118 -9.59 -11.81 6.47
C PRO A 118 -8.23 -12.46 6.79
N VAL A 119 -7.83 -12.35 8.03
CA VAL A 119 -6.63 -12.97 8.61
C VAL A 119 -7.08 -13.77 9.81
N HIS A 120 -6.71 -15.04 9.86
CA HIS A 120 -7.03 -15.99 10.92
C HIS A 120 -5.81 -16.28 11.78
N GLY A 121 -6.02 -16.86 12.97
CA GLY A 121 -4.96 -17.20 13.92
C GLY A 121 -4.50 -16.02 14.80
N VAL A 122 -5.18 -14.87 14.71
CA VAL A 122 -4.96 -13.67 15.54
C VAL A 122 -6.27 -13.13 16.10
N ASP A 123 -7.30 -13.96 16.16
CA ASP A 123 -8.65 -13.57 16.53
C ASP A 123 -8.76 -13.06 17.97
N HIS A 124 -7.82 -13.47 18.85
CA HIS A 124 -7.70 -12.98 20.23
C HIS A 124 -7.45 -11.46 20.31
N LEU A 125 -6.86 -10.84 19.28
CA LEU A 125 -6.62 -9.40 19.22
C LEU A 125 -7.93 -8.59 19.18
N ALA A 126 -9.02 -9.21 18.78
CA ALA A 126 -10.35 -8.60 18.73
C ALA A 126 -11.07 -8.54 20.10
N ASN A 127 -10.52 -9.21 21.12
CA ASN A 127 -11.14 -9.30 22.43
C ASN A 127 -11.32 -7.91 23.07
N GLY A 128 -12.52 -7.66 23.57
CA GLY A 128 -12.88 -6.41 24.26
C GLY A 128 -13.19 -5.23 23.33
N LEU A 129 -13.13 -5.39 22.01
CA LEU A 129 -13.56 -4.36 21.05
C LEU A 129 -15.09 -4.37 20.92
N LYS A 130 -15.68 -3.17 20.95
CA LYS A 130 -17.10 -2.94 20.72
C LYS A 130 -17.40 -2.82 19.21
N ASP A 131 -18.67 -2.94 18.84
CA ASP A 131 -19.07 -2.72 17.44
C ASP A 131 -18.78 -1.28 17.03
N GLY A 132 -18.12 -1.16 15.87
CA GLY A 132 -17.62 0.11 15.35
C GLY A 132 -16.18 0.45 15.73
N GLU A 133 -15.60 -0.18 16.73
CA GLU A 133 -14.21 0.04 17.16
C GLU A 133 -13.22 -0.75 16.31
N TYR A 134 -12.13 -0.09 15.93
CA TYR A 134 -11.04 -0.67 15.15
C TYR A 134 -9.68 -0.27 15.71
N LEU A 135 -8.79 -1.26 15.86
CA LEU A 135 -7.35 -1.05 16.08
C LEU A 135 -6.64 -1.16 14.76
N ASP A 136 -5.73 -0.24 14.50
CA ASP A 136 -4.88 -0.22 13.30
C ASP A 136 -3.42 -0.35 13.76
N GLY A 137 -2.77 -1.44 13.39
CA GLY A 137 -1.47 -1.78 13.93
C GLY A 137 -0.64 -2.64 12.99
N GLU A 138 0.54 -2.99 13.47
CA GLU A 138 1.52 -3.81 12.75
C GLU A 138 1.86 -5.04 13.60
N CYS A 139 1.77 -6.25 13.00
CA CYS A 139 2.42 -7.44 13.55
C CYS A 139 3.92 -7.33 13.26
N TYR A 140 4.73 -7.26 14.31
CA TYR A 140 6.15 -6.95 14.22
C TYR A 140 6.93 -7.77 15.25
N ALA A 141 8.22 -8.00 14.96
CA ALA A 141 9.19 -8.52 15.91
C ALA A 141 10.52 -7.74 15.76
N PRO A 142 11.10 -7.22 16.85
CA PRO A 142 12.38 -6.54 16.79
C PRO A 142 13.50 -7.48 16.31
N ASN A 143 14.49 -6.91 15.62
CA ASN A 143 15.66 -7.63 15.08
C ASN A 143 15.33 -8.72 14.06
N LYS A 144 14.13 -8.67 13.44
CA LYS A 144 13.73 -9.54 12.35
C LYS A 144 13.59 -8.77 11.05
N THR A 145 14.01 -9.36 9.94
CA THR A 145 13.79 -8.80 8.61
C THR A 145 12.32 -8.90 8.21
N PHE A 146 11.88 -8.08 7.27
CA PHE A 146 10.51 -8.15 6.73
C PHE A 146 10.19 -9.54 6.17
N GLU A 147 11.15 -10.21 5.54
CA GLU A 147 11.01 -11.55 4.97
C GLU A 147 10.76 -12.58 6.08
N GLU A 148 11.54 -12.51 7.19
CA GLU A 148 11.33 -13.37 8.38
C GLU A 148 9.97 -13.12 9.01
N ILE A 149 9.60 -11.84 9.25
CA ILE A 149 8.31 -11.47 9.82
C ILE A 149 7.15 -11.96 8.93
N THR A 150 7.26 -11.79 7.62
CA THR A 150 6.24 -12.28 6.68
C THR A 150 6.13 -13.81 6.69
N SER A 151 7.25 -14.52 6.82
CA SER A 151 7.28 -15.98 6.95
C SER A 151 6.65 -16.42 8.27
N MET A 152 7.04 -15.81 9.39
CA MET A 152 6.47 -16.06 10.72
C MET A 152 4.96 -15.83 10.73
N PHE A 153 4.52 -14.69 10.14
CA PHE A 153 3.10 -14.35 10.05
C PHE A 153 2.27 -15.40 9.30
N LYS A 154 2.83 -15.97 8.23
CA LYS A 154 2.15 -17.03 7.45
C LYS A 154 2.09 -18.36 8.18
N MET A 155 3.13 -18.70 8.95
CA MET A 155 3.24 -20.00 9.63
C MET A 155 2.56 -19.99 11.00
N ASN A 156 2.82 -18.96 11.79
CA ASN A 156 2.27 -18.77 13.14
C ASN A 156 2.17 -17.27 13.47
N PRO A 157 1.07 -16.61 13.10
CA PRO A 157 0.91 -15.17 13.31
C PRO A 157 0.93 -14.77 14.80
N GLU A 158 0.59 -15.68 15.74
CA GLU A 158 0.64 -15.44 17.20
C GLU A 158 2.08 -15.26 17.72
N SER A 159 3.09 -15.68 16.97
CA SER A 159 4.49 -15.48 17.33
C SER A 159 4.97 -14.04 17.20
N LEU A 160 4.15 -13.15 16.63
CA LEU A 160 4.45 -11.74 16.44
C LEU A 160 3.64 -10.89 17.42
N GLU A 161 4.26 -9.82 17.90
CA GLU A 161 3.55 -8.82 18.71
C GLU A 161 2.73 -7.89 17.83
N PHE A 162 1.52 -7.55 18.28
CA PHE A 162 0.67 -6.59 17.59
C PHE A 162 0.84 -5.20 18.20
N HIS A 163 1.47 -4.31 17.47
CA HIS A 163 1.76 -2.93 17.85
C HIS A 163 0.71 -1.99 17.27
N VAL A 164 -0.15 -1.46 18.12
CA VAL A 164 -1.22 -0.52 17.73
C VAL A 164 -0.63 0.87 17.54
N PHE A 165 -0.76 1.44 16.36
CA PHE A 165 -0.31 2.81 16.05
C PHE A 165 -1.46 3.79 15.80
N ASP A 166 -2.71 3.30 15.66
CA ASP A 166 -3.91 4.13 15.59
C ASP A 166 -5.15 3.34 16.02
N TYR A 167 -6.22 4.08 16.30
CA TYR A 167 -7.53 3.57 16.67
C TYR A 167 -8.59 4.42 15.99
N PHE A 168 -9.73 3.87 15.63
CA PHE A 168 -10.89 4.65 15.25
C PHE A 168 -12.20 3.94 15.60
N ASP A 169 -13.27 4.72 15.65
CA ASP A 169 -14.60 4.25 16.00
C ASP A 169 -15.60 4.81 14.98
N LEU A 170 -16.31 3.92 14.29
CA LEU A 170 -17.32 4.30 13.30
C LEU A 170 -18.48 5.08 13.92
N ASN A 171 -18.73 4.90 15.22
CA ASN A 171 -19.76 5.61 15.96
C ASN A 171 -19.28 7.01 16.41
N ARG A 172 -17.96 7.26 16.34
CA ARG A 172 -17.32 8.54 16.69
C ARG A 172 -16.29 8.96 15.63
N PRO A 173 -16.73 9.23 14.38
CA PRO A 173 -15.83 9.42 13.24
C PRO A 173 -14.96 10.69 13.34
N ASN A 174 -15.32 11.62 14.21
CA ASN A 174 -14.64 12.91 14.36
C ASN A 174 -13.54 12.91 15.45
N LEU A 175 -13.22 11.77 16.05
CA LEU A 175 -12.11 11.70 17.01
C LEU A 175 -10.82 12.15 16.36
N THR A 176 -10.15 13.12 16.97
CA THR A 176 -8.82 13.58 16.60
C THR A 176 -7.77 12.51 16.89
N PHE A 177 -6.57 12.59 16.29
CA PHE A 177 -5.51 11.64 16.61
C PHE A 177 -5.13 11.69 18.09
N GLU A 178 -5.10 12.86 18.69
CA GLU A 178 -4.83 13.05 20.12
C GLU A 178 -5.83 12.29 21.00
N GLU A 179 -7.11 12.31 20.66
CA GLU A 179 -8.14 11.55 21.39
C GLU A 179 -8.01 10.03 21.17
N ARG A 180 -7.55 9.61 19.96
CA ARG A 180 -7.37 8.20 19.59
C ARG A 180 -6.13 7.57 20.22
N MET A 181 -5.12 8.35 20.60
CA MET A 181 -3.86 7.87 21.18
C MET A 181 -4.02 7.00 22.43
N LYS A 182 -5.13 7.09 23.15
CA LYS A 182 -5.40 6.28 24.35
C LYS A 182 -5.35 4.76 24.11
N ARG A 183 -5.43 4.33 22.86
CA ARG A 183 -5.35 2.92 22.43
C ARG A 183 -4.03 2.56 21.72
N VAL A 184 -3.16 3.54 21.52
CA VAL A 184 -1.86 3.35 20.84
C VAL A 184 -0.86 2.70 21.79
N THR A 185 -0.12 1.71 21.29
CA THR A 185 0.90 0.98 22.06
C THR A 185 2.33 1.23 21.57
N VAL A 186 2.50 1.79 20.35
CA VAL A 186 3.83 2.19 19.87
C VAL A 186 4.31 3.47 20.54
N ASP A 187 5.61 3.63 20.65
CA ASP A 187 6.22 4.88 21.12
C ASP A 187 5.70 6.05 20.29
N THR A 188 5.13 7.04 20.97
CA THR A 188 4.51 8.18 20.32
C THR A 188 4.99 9.47 20.99
N PHE A 189 5.70 10.30 20.24
CA PHE A 189 6.29 11.53 20.73
C PHE A 189 5.51 12.74 20.25
N HIS A 190 5.19 13.63 21.17
CA HIS A 190 4.60 14.94 20.88
C HIS A 190 5.70 15.90 20.48
N VAL A 191 5.67 16.41 19.25
CA VAL A 191 6.72 17.22 18.63
C VAL A 191 6.20 18.63 18.40
N LYS A 192 6.93 19.62 18.86
CA LYS A 192 6.49 21.02 18.82
C LYS A 192 6.78 21.71 17.49
N LYS A 193 7.90 21.36 16.83
CA LYS A 193 8.36 22.02 15.61
C LYS A 193 8.82 21.01 14.56
N LYS A 194 8.54 21.30 13.30
CA LYS A 194 8.99 20.48 12.16
C LYS A 194 10.52 20.35 12.06
N SER A 195 11.27 21.32 12.57
CA SER A 195 12.74 21.25 12.62
C SER A 195 13.29 20.10 13.48
N GLU A 196 12.49 19.53 14.38
CA GLU A 196 12.86 18.40 15.23
C GLU A 196 12.72 17.03 14.53
N ILE A 197 12.04 16.98 13.38
CA ILE A 197 11.72 15.73 12.67
C ILE A 197 12.97 14.93 12.30
N ALA A 198 14.04 15.60 11.84
CA ALA A 198 15.29 14.92 11.49
C ALA A 198 15.89 14.17 12.68
N GLY A 199 15.88 14.77 13.87
CA GLY A 199 16.37 14.13 15.09
C GLY A 199 15.56 12.89 15.49
N TYR A 200 14.22 12.95 15.40
CA TYR A 200 13.37 11.77 15.64
C TYR A 200 13.57 10.69 14.58
N HIS A 201 13.74 11.09 13.33
CA HIS A 201 14.04 10.15 12.25
C HIS A 201 15.35 9.39 12.52
N ASP A 202 16.42 10.12 12.83
CA ASP A 202 17.73 9.53 13.09
C ASP A 202 17.72 8.64 14.35
N MET A 203 17.00 9.05 15.38
CA MET A 203 16.78 8.26 16.59
C MET A 203 16.14 6.91 16.25
N PHE A 204 15.01 6.91 15.54
CA PHE A 204 14.32 5.66 15.22
C PHE A 204 15.07 4.80 14.21
N VAL A 205 15.76 5.39 13.25
CA VAL A 205 16.62 4.64 12.31
C VAL A 205 17.78 3.98 13.05
N SER A 206 18.41 4.65 14.04
CA SER A 206 19.47 4.05 14.88
C SER A 206 18.96 2.89 15.74
N GLN A 207 17.66 2.85 16.03
CA GLN A 207 16.97 1.73 16.71
C GLN A 207 16.55 0.60 15.75
N GLY A 208 16.88 0.70 14.46
CA GLY A 208 16.57 -0.31 13.45
C GLY A 208 15.20 -0.18 12.77
N HIS A 209 14.47 0.92 12.98
CA HIS A 209 13.21 1.16 12.31
C HIS A 209 13.40 1.68 10.86
N GLU A 210 12.39 1.49 10.00
CA GLU A 210 12.42 1.91 8.59
C GLU A 210 12.44 3.45 8.41
N GLY A 211 12.13 4.19 9.45
CA GLY A 211 11.96 5.62 9.49
C GLY A 211 10.86 6.01 10.48
N ILE A 212 10.12 7.06 10.17
CA ILE A 212 9.06 7.56 11.06
C ILE A 212 7.73 7.76 10.34
N MET A 213 6.65 7.72 11.14
CA MET A 213 5.31 8.15 10.78
C MET A 213 4.99 9.45 11.50
N ILE A 214 4.48 10.43 10.77
CA ILE A 214 4.12 11.77 11.28
C ILE A 214 2.61 11.93 11.19
N ARG A 215 1.98 12.35 12.29
CA ARG A 215 0.53 12.47 12.43
C ARG A 215 0.14 13.86 12.91
N ASP A 216 -0.74 14.51 12.18
CA ASP A 216 -1.36 15.75 12.64
C ASP A 216 -2.23 15.47 13.87
N ALA A 217 -2.05 16.24 14.93
CA ALA A 217 -2.72 16.03 16.22
C ALA A 217 -4.25 16.11 16.14
N MET A 218 -4.76 17.03 15.34
CA MET A 218 -6.18 17.34 15.21
C MET A 218 -6.87 16.58 14.07
N SER A 219 -6.14 15.74 13.34
CA SER A 219 -6.70 15.01 12.20
C SER A 219 -7.60 13.85 12.61
N THR A 220 -8.68 13.65 11.87
CA THR A 220 -9.56 12.49 11.99
C THR A 220 -8.98 11.28 11.23
N TYR A 221 -9.51 10.09 11.49
CA TYR A 221 -9.12 8.89 10.74
C TYR A 221 -9.84 8.83 9.38
N GLU A 222 -9.10 8.92 8.29
CA GLU A 222 -9.65 8.90 6.93
C GLU A 222 -9.70 7.47 6.36
N ILE A 223 -10.78 6.76 6.64
CA ILE A 223 -10.98 5.36 6.26
C ILE A 223 -10.78 5.15 4.75
N GLY A 224 -9.89 4.21 4.39
CA GLY A 224 -9.63 3.81 2.99
C GLY A 224 -8.97 4.87 2.12
N LYS A 225 -8.62 6.03 2.68
CA LYS A 225 -8.00 7.13 1.93
C LYS A 225 -6.50 7.23 2.20
N ARG A 226 -5.80 7.85 1.26
CA ARG A 226 -4.43 8.32 1.47
C ARG A 226 -4.50 9.73 2.03
N SER A 227 -4.15 9.87 3.32
CA SER A 227 -4.29 11.10 4.08
C SER A 227 -3.13 12.08 3.85
N ASN A 228 -3.45 13.36 3.86
CA ASN A 228 -2.45 14.43 3.93
C ASN A 228 -2.00 14.71 5.37
N TYR A 229 -2.69 14.15 6.36
CA TYR A 229 -2.45 14.32 7.80
C TYR A 229 -1.75 13.12 8.44
N LEU A 230 -1.43 12.10 7.63
CA LEU A 230 -0.59 10.95 7.98
C LEU A 230 0.52 10.86 6.96
N LEU A 231 1.74 11.13 7.38
CA LEU A 231 2.90 11.15 6.50
C LEU A 231 3.94 10.12 6.94
N LYS A 232 4.68 9.59 5.98
CA LYS A 232 5.84 8.72 6.21
C LYS A 232 7.10 9.44 5.77
N TYR A 233 8.11 9.38 6.60
CA TYR A 233 9.47 9.82 6.30
C TYR A 233 10.42 8.65 6.51
N LYS A 234 11.13 8.26 5.45
CA LYS A 234 11.97 7.06 5.42
C LYS A 234 13.41 7.44 5.19
N ALA A 235 14.33 6.67 5.77
CA ALA A 235 15.72 6.70 5.39
C ALA A 235 15.89 6.15 3.95
N PHE A 236 16.74 6.79 3.18
CA PHE A 236 17.21 6.29 1.90
C PHE A 236 18.73 6.33 1.88
N GLN A 237 19.32 5.30 1.30
CA GLN A 237 20.74 5.22 1.00
C GLN A 237 20.93 5.40 -0.50
N THR A 238 22.14 5.83 -0.88
CA THR A 238 22.51 5.98 -2.29
C THR A 238 23.88 5.34 -2.46
N GLU A 239 23.97 4.40 -3.40
CA GLU A 239 25.23 3.75 -3.78
C GLU A 239 25.28 3.59 -5.29
N GLU A 240 26.46 3.31 -5.82
CA GLU A 240 26.70 3.10 -7.23
C GLU A 240 26.86 1.62 -7.54
N TYR A 241 26.16 1.18 -8.58
CA TYR A 241 26.18 -0.21 -9.04
C TYR A 241 26.38 -0.26 -10.54
N PRO A 242 27.24 -1.17 -11.06
CA PRO A 242 27.41 -1.33 -12.49
C PRO A 242 26.16 -1.85 -13.17
N ILE A 243 25.79 -1.24 -14.29
CA ILE A 243 24.76 -1.76 -15.20
C ILE A 243 25.40 -2.89 -16.00
N VAL A 244 24.91 -4.10 -15.84
CA VAL A 244 25.47 -5.27 -16.51
C VAL A 244 24.58 -5.80 -17.64
N ASP A 245 23.28 -5.46 -17.63
CA ASP A 245 22.32 -5.86 -18.64
C ASP A 245 21.08 -4.96 -18.58
N VAL A 246 20.13 -5.17 -19.50
CA VAL A 246 18.86 -4.47 -19.53
C VAL A 246 17.72 -5.44 -19.82
N LYS A 247 16.53 -5.11 -19.33
CA LYS A 247 15.28 -5.74 -19.77
C LYS A 247 14.21 -4.69 -20.07
N GLU A 248 13.27 -5.07 -20.92
CA GLU A 248 12.13 -4.22 -21.24
C GLU A 248 11.05 -4.31 -20.14
N GLY A 249 10.43 -3.19 -19.84
CA GLY A 249 9.25 -3.12 -18.98
C GLY A 249 8.04 -3.83 -19.59
N THR A 250 7.09 -4.23 -18.77
CA THR A 250 5.87 -4.93 -19.21
C THR A 250 4.60 -4.12 -18.93
N GLY A 251 3.49 -4.48 -19.59
CA GLY A 251 2.20 -3.83 -19.39
C GLY A 251 2.24 -2.34 -19.78
N ARG A 252 1.91 -1.45 -18.87
CA ARG A 252 1.92 0.01 -19.11
C ARG A 252 3.32 0.58 -19.34
N GLU A 253 4.35 -0.14 -18.91
CA GLU A 253 5.76 0.24 -19.06
C GLU A 253 6.44 -0.43 -20.26
N LYS A 254 5.67 -1.04 -21.17
CA LYS A 254 6.21 -1.64 -22.39
C LYS A 254 7.00 -0.58 -23.20
N GLY A 255 8.15 -0.98 -23.69
CA GLY A 255 9.07 -0.09 -24.42
C GLY A 255 9.97 0.76 -23.50
N THR A 256 9.94 0.59 -22.18
CA THR A 256 10.83 1.32 -21.25
C THR A 256 11.93 0.40 -20.71
N VAL A 257 13.07 1.01 -20.36
CA VAL A 257 14.21 0.29 -19.78
C VAL A 257 13.97 -0.08 -18.32
N ILE A 258 14.45 -1.25 -17.94
CA ILE A 258 14.76 -1.67 -16.58
C ILE A 258 16.21 -2.13 -16.59
N TRP A 259 17.08 -1.42 -15.85
CA TRP A 259 18.47 -1.78 -15.71
C TRP A 259 18.63 -3.06 -14.89
N ILE A 260 19.57 -3.91 -15.26
CA ILE A 260 20.06 -5.01 -14.42
C ILE A 260 21.41 -4.57 -13.88
N CYS A 261 21.47 -4.38 -12.57
CA CYS A 261 22.69 -4.02 -11.85
C CYS A 261 23.25 -5.21 -11.11
N LYS A 262 24.54 -5.17 -10.78
CA LYS A 262 25.26 -6.23 -10.05
C LYS A 262 25.75 -5.71 -8.70
N THR A 263 25.65 -6.57 -7.66
CA THR A 263 26.30 -6.39 -6.35
C THR A 263 26.87 -7.73 -5.90
N GLY A 264 28.19 -7.84 -5.73
CA GLY A 264 28.84 -9.14 -5.54
C GLY A 264 28.48 -10.12 -6.67
N GLU A 265 27.96 -11.28 -6.33
CA GLU A 265 27.49 -12.28 -7.30
C GLU A 265 25.97 -12.12 -7.63
N GLN A 266 25.29 -11.18 -7.02
CA GLN A 266 23.85 -10.99 -7.18
C GLN A 266 23.52 -9.97 -8.27
N HIS A 267 22.43 -10.22 -8.99
CA HIS A 267 21.86 -9.30 -9.96
C HIS A 267 20.50 -8.78 -9.48
N PHE A 268 20.22 -7.52 -9.70
CA PHE A 268 18.94 -6.93 -9.32
C PHE A 268 18.44 -5.93 -10.35
N SER A 269 17.13 -5.76 -10.38
CA SER A 269 16.46 -4.89 -11.36
C SER A 269 16.24 -3.51 -10.79
N VAL A 270 16.57 -2.48 -11.56
CA VAL A 270 16.44 -1.07 -11.18
C VAL A 270 15.65 -0.31 -12.24
N LYS A 271 14.55 0.32 -11.83
CA LYS A 271 13.83 1.26 -12.69
C LYS A 271 14.46 2.64 -12.57
N PRO A 272 14.84 3.30 -13.67
CA PRO A 272 15.31 4.69 -13.60
C PRO A 272 14.15 5.65 -13.29
N GLU A 273 14.48 6.74 -12.63
CA GLU A 273 13.59 7.91 -12.49
C GLU A 273 13.34 8.55 -13.86
N GLY A 274 12.28 9.36 -13.94
CA GLY A 274 11.93 10.11 -15.12
C GLY A 274 10.67 9.63 -15.82
N THR A 275 10.35 10.33 -16.92
CA THR A 275 9.15 10.07 -17.73
C THR A 275 9.27 8.76 -18.52
N LEU A 276 8.13 8.24 -18.97
CA LEU A 276 8.13 7.05 -19.83
C LEU A 276 8.90 7.29 -21.14
N GLU A 277 8.84 8.51 -21.68
CA GLU A 277 9.58 8.91 -22.89
C GLU A 277 11.09 8.78 -22.65
N LYS A 278 11.61 9.37 -21.55
CA LYS A 278 13.04 9.28 -21.23
C LYS A 278 13.49 7.85 -20.99
N ARG A 279 12.67 7.05 -20.36
CA ARG A 279 12.95 5.62 -20.12
C ARG A 279 12.90 4.78 -21.40
N ARG A 280 12.12 5.20 -22.43
CA ARG A 280 12.16 4.61 -23.78
C ARG A 280 13.44 4.99 -24.52
N GLU A 281 13.87 6.24 -24.43
CA GLU A 281 15.16 6.68 -24.99
C GLU A 281 16.31 5.84 -24.43
N TYR A 282 16.35 5.63 -23.12
CA TYR A 282 17.34 4.75 -22.50
C TYR A 282 17.32 3.32 -23.04
N LEU A 283 16.15 2.77 -23.37
CA LEU A 283 16.05 1.43 -23.93
C LEU A 283 16.63 1.38 -25.36
N VAL A 284 16.34 2.39 -26.17
CA VAL A 284 16.87 2.50 -27.56
C VAL A 284 18.39 2.63 -27.53
N GLU A 285 18.92 3.40 -26.61
CA GLU A 285 20.36 3.70 -26.49
C GLU A 285 21.08 2.79 -25.47
N LYS A 286 20.51 1.66 -25.10
CA LYS A 286 20.96 0.81 -23.98
C LYS A 286 22.46 0.48 -24.00
N GLU A 287 23.03 0.27 -25.17
CA GLU A 287 24.47 -0.07 -25.37
C GLU A 287 25.41 1.02 -24.83
N LYS A 288 24.94 2.28 -24.78
CA LYS A 288 25.72 3.40 -24.22
C LYS A 288 25.85 3.35 -22.72
N TYR A 289 24.98 2.59 -22.05
CA TYR A 289 24.83 2.59 -20.59
C TYR A 289 25.33 1.30 -19.94
N ILE A 290 25.38 0.19 -20.67
CA ILE A 290 25.95 -1.07 -20.18
C ILE A 290 27.42 -0.86 -19.83
N GLY A 291 27.84 -1.31 -18.64
CA GLY A 291 29.18 -1.12 -18.09
C GLY A 291 29.37 0.16 -17.30
N LYS A 292 28.46 1.16 -17.39
CA LYS A 292 28.49 2.37 -16.59
C LYS A 292 27.96 2.16 -15.18
N GLN A 293 28.35 3.05 -14.26
CA GLN A 293 27.83 3.08 -12.89
C GLN A 293 26.48 3.80 -12.85
N LEU A 294 25.51 3.20 -12.16
CA LEU A 294 24.21 3.79 -11.88
C LEU A 294 24.15 4.17 -10.41
N THR A 295 23.92 5.44 -10.10
CA THR A 295 23.55 5.84 -8.74
C THR A 295 22.16 5.32 -8.45
N VAL A 296 22.05 4.42 -7.48
CA VAL A 296 20.79 3.79 -7.06
C VAL A 296 20.43 4.28 -5.67
N ARG A 297 19.20 4.81 -5.53
CA ARG A 297 18.60 5.14 -4.23
C ARG A 297 17.74 3.96 -3.77
N PHE A 298 17.94 3.51 -2.53
CA PHE A 298 17.23 2.38 -1.94
C PHE A 298 17.02 2.58 -0.44
N GLN A 299 16.21 1.74 0.20
CA GLN A 299 15.89 1.89 1.63
C GLN A 299 16.93 1.20 2.51
N ASN A 300 17.20 -0.05 2.26
CA ASN A 300 18.15 -0.90 2.98
C ASN A 300 18.58 -2.05 2.06
N LEU A 301 19.52 -2.86 2.53
CA LEU A 301 19.94 -4.07 1.85
C LEU A 301 19.15 -5.28 2.38
N THR A 302 18.95 -6.29 1.53
CA THR A 302 18.50 -7.63 1.94
C THR A 302 19.63 -8.35 2.66
N ALA A 303 19.34 -9.51 3.28
CA ALA A 303 20.35 -10.35 3.92
C ALA A 303 21.49 -10.80 2.97
N ILE A 304 21.25 -10.80 1.65
CA ILE A 304 22.24 -11.14 0.61
C ILE A 304 22.85 -9.90 -0.06
N GLY A 305 22.72 -8.71 0.55
CA GLY A 305 23.34 -7.47 0.07
C GLY A 305 22.67 -6.81 -1.15
N VAL A 306 21.45 -7.24 -1.54
CA VAL A 306 20.72 -6.65 -2.65
C VAL A 306 19.87 -5.46 -2.17
N PRO A 307 19.91 -4.29 -2.87
CA PRO A 307 19.07 -3.14 -2.56
C PRO A 307 17.57 -3.43 -2.55
N ARG A 308 16.85 -3.01 -1.49
CA ARG A 308 15.40 -3.07 -1.41
C ARG A 308 14.76 -1.80 -2.00
N PHE A 309 13.77 -2.00 -2.86
CA PHE A 309 13.06 -0.92 -3.57
C PHE A 309 14.00 0.04 -4.32
N PRO A 310 14.94 -0.50 -5.15
CA PRO A 310 15.92 0.32 -5.82
C PRO A 310 15.30 1.19 -6.90
N VAL A 311 15.78 2.44 -6.99
CA VAL A 311 15.40 3.42 -8.01
C VAL A 311 16.68 4.02 -8.59
N GLY A 312 16.85 3.95 -9.90
CA GLY A 312 17.99 4.54 -10.59
C GLY A 312 17.85 6.05 -10.69
N VAL A 313 18.79 6.79 -10.12
CA VAL A 313 18.75 8.25 -10.05
C VAL A 313 19.45 8.86 -11.24
N VAL A 314 20.70 8.47 -11.47
CA VAL A 314 21.52 8.98 -12.57
C VAL A 314 22.58 7.95 -12.98
N VAL A 315 22.77 7.79 -14.28
CA VAL A 315 23.92 7.04 -14.80
C VAL A 315 25.14 7.97 -14.76
N ARG A 316 26.21 7.48 -14.15
CA ARG A 316 27.48 8.23 -14.05
C ARG A 316 28.26 8.04 -15.34
N ASP A 317 28.75 9.15 -15.85
CA ASP A 317 29.65 9.21 -17.00
C ASP A 317 31.02 9.61 -16.47
N TYR A 318 31.70 8.65 -15.86
CA TYR A 318 33.09 8.84 -15.51
C TYR A 318 33.94 8.53 -16.73
N GLU A 319 34.79 9.44 -17.13
CA GLU A 319 35.80 9.24 -18.14
C GLU A 319 36.88 8.26 -17.69
#